data_8fceb2ce26c9ac196e8bb57331a743a7
#
_entry.id   8fceb2ce26c9ac196e8bb57331a743a7
#
_cell.length_a   1.000
_cell.length_b   1.000
_cell.length_c   1.000
_cell.angle_alpha   90.00
_cell.angle_beta   90.00
_cell.angle_gamma   90.00
#
_symmetry.space_group_name_H-M   'P 1'
#
loop_
_entity.id
_entity.type
_entity.pdbx_description
1 polymer ?
#
loop_
_entity_poly.entity_id
_entity_poly.type
_entity_poly.pdbx_seq_one_letter_code
_entity_poly.pdbx_strand_id
1 'polypeptide(L)'
;YIFKDFMDVLVARKINDNIKRVYTVKQNNRHDIIKKVNAVLNEPVNYYIYRLDIKSFYESIDKNVVLKRVSNNPIVSHNTKKFINSLFRHNAFSENNGLPRGMGLSATLSEIFMEEFDAELARLPEVFYASRYVDDIIIFSFYKIPNYKSYFSNILPEGLSLNERKCREYNIEGSPSKKSEIEFLGYSFIIHHEVKGQLRQVVIRISDDKIKKIKRRIALAVKDYSNNCDADLLRKRIKYLTGNILVNSNKSKTDSLYSGIYYNYQHITDKTQLKELDLFKNRMLFASKGEMGRRISEAGYNLLDAPKKYSFKAGFEKRLLSSFTLED
;
A
#
# COMPACT_ATOMS: atom_id res chain seq x y z
N TYR A 1 -14.21 3.37 -11.30
CA TYR A 1 -15.58 3.14 -11.80
C TYR A 1 -16.56 3.34 -10.65
N ILE A 2 -17.61 4.15 -10.86
CA ILE A 2 -18.67 4.40 -9.89
C ILE A 2 -19.96 3.82 -10.48
N PHE A 3 -20.54 2.83 -9.80
CA PHE A 3 -21.87 2.38 -10.13
C PHE A 3 -22.87 3.51 -9.84
N LYS A 4 -23.75 3.79 -10.78
CA LYS A 4 -24.78 4.85 -10.64
C LYS A 4 -25.93 4.40 -9.75
N ASP A 5 -26.24 3.10 -9.76
CA ASP A 5 -27.33 2.52 -8.99
C ASP A 5 -26.80 1.77 -7.76
N PHE A 6 -27.46 1.96 -6.64
CA PHE A 6 -27.19 1.24 -5.40
C PHE A 6 -27.39 -0.27 -5.53
N MET A 7 -28.37 -0.71 -6.31
CA MET A 7 -28.61 -2.12 -6.58
C MET A 7 -27.45 -2.78 -7.29
N ASP A 8 -26.84 -2.10 -8.28
CA ASP A 8 -25.65 -2.60 -8.97
C ASP A 8 -24.47 -2.81 -8.03
N VAL A 9 -24.30 -1.91 -7.06
CA VAL A 9 -23.27 -2.04 -6.00
C VAL A 9 -23.50 -3.29 -5.16
N LEU A 10 -24.76 -3.56 -4.77
CA LEU A 10 -25.12 -4.74 -3.97
C LEU A 10 -24.89 -6.03 -4.76
N VAL A 11 -25.31 -6.06 -6.02
CA VAL A 11 -25.10 -7.21 -6.91
C VAL A 11 -23.61 -7.47 -7.10
N ALA A 12 -22.82 -6.44 -7.40
CA ALA A 12 -21.37 -6.58 -7.58
C ALA A 12 -20.68 -7.10 -6.29
N ARG A 13 -21.08 -6.62 -5.11
CA ARG A 13 -20.60 -7.12 -3.82
C ARG A 13 -20.98 -8.59 -3.62
N LYS A 14 -22.23 -8.96 -3.89
CA LYS A 14 -22.67 -10.35 -3.76
C LYS A 14 -21.93 -11.30 -4.69
N ILE A 15 -21.70 -10.90 -5.94
CA ILE A 15 -20.89 -11.66 -6.89
C ILE A 15 -19.47 -11.86 -6.34
N ASN A 16 -18.86 -10.77 -5.87
CA ASN A 16 -17.51 -10.82 -5.29
C ASN A 16 -17.43 -11.78 -4.09
N ASP A 17 -18.42 -11.76 -3.20
CA ASP A 17 -18.46 -12.66 -2.04
C ASP A 17 -18.63 -14.12 -2.44
N ASN A 18 -19.47 -14.39 -3.45
CA ASN A 18 -19.66 -15.74 -3.97
C ASN A 18 -18.35 -16.28 -4.57
N ILE A 19 -17.67 -15.49 -5.40
CA ILE A 19 -16.38 -15.87 -6.01
C ILE A 19 -15.32 -16.09 -4.94
N LYS A 20 -15.19 -15.19 -3.96
CA LYS A 20 -14.26 -15.34 -2.83
C LYS A 20 -14.46 -16.65 -2.08
N ARG A 21 -15.71 -17.05 -1.84
CA ARG A 21 -16.04 -18.31 -1.14
C ARG A 21 -15.67 -19.54 -1.96
N VAL A 22 -16.01 -19.54 -3.25
CA VAL A 22 -15.75 -20.69 -4.13
C VAL A 22 -14.25 -20.94 -4.31
N TYR A 23 -13.48 -19.88 -4.49
CA TYR A 23 -12.02 -19.97 -4.70
C TYR A 23 -11.22 -19.84 -3.41
N THR A 24 -11.88 -19.71 -2.25
CA THR A 24 -11.22 -19.50 -0.96
C THR A 24 -10.16 -18.37 -1.00
N VAL A 25 -10.44 -17.31 -1.79
CA VAL A 25 -9.50 -16.22 -2.03
C VAL A 25 -9.19 -15.51 -0.71
N LYS A 26 -7.94 -15.57 -0.29
CA LYS A 26 -7.39 -14.83 0.84
C LYS A 26 -6.47 -13.75 0.32
N GLN A 27 -6.92 -12.50 0.37
CA GLN A 27 -6.02 -11.38 0.09
C GLN A 27 -5.03 -11.25 1.24
N ASN A 28 -3.76 -11.16 0.90
CA ASN A 28 -2.71 -10.96 1.90
C ASN A 28 -2.90 -9.61 2.60
N ASN A 29 -2.82 -9.64 3.93
CA ASN A 29 -2.86 -8.41 4.72
C ASN A 29 -1.47 -7.75 4.68
N ARG A 30 -1.41 -6.49 4.24
CA ARG A 30 -0.16 -5.71 4.19
C ARG A 30 0.59 -5.72 5.52
N HIS A 31 -0.11 -5.64 6.65
CA HIS A 31 0.51 -5.60 7.97
C HIS A 31 1.14 -6.94 8.36
N ASP A 32 0.51 -8.05 8.00
CA ASP A 32 1.04 -9.39 8.25
C ASP A 32 2.27 -9.67 7.39
N ILE A 33 2.26 -9.21 6.13
CA ILE A 33 3.44 -9.27 5.25
C ILE A 33 4.61 -8.52 5.90
N ILE A 34 4.41 -7.28 6.34
CA ILE A 34 5.47 -6.47 6.96
C ILE A 34 6.03 -7.12 8.22
N LYS A 35 5.17 -7.72 9.07
CA LYS A 35 5.62 -8.48 10.24
C LYS A 35 6.50 -9.67 9.86
N LYS A 36 6.06 -10.46 8.87
CA LYS A 36 6.82 -11.63 8.40
C LYS A 36 8.13 -11.21 7.74
N VAL A 37 8.11 -10.19 6.87
CA VAL A 37 9.32 -9.63 6.25
C VAL A 37 10.30 -9.16 7.33
N ASN A 38 9.83 -8.44 8.35
CA ASN A 38 10.71 -8.03 9.45
C ASN A 38 11.30 -9.21 10.21
N ALA A 39 10.51 -10.26 10.47
CA ALA A 39 11.01 -11.47 11.12
C ALA A 39 12.14 -12.11 10.30
N VAL A 40 11.92 -12.30 9.00
CA VAL A 40 12.92 -12.90 8.09
C VAL A 40 14.18 -12.02 7.98
N LEU A 41 14.02 -10.69 7.94
CA LEU A 41 15.16 -9.76 7.86
C LEU A 41 16.05 -9.79 9.12
N ASN A 42 15.50 -10.20 10.28
CA ASN A 42 16.27 -10.33 11.53
C ASN A 42 17.01 -11.68 11.64
N GLU A 43 16.75 -12.64 10.74
CA GLU A 43 17.47 -13.91 10.74
C GLU A 43 18.97 -13.70 10.47
N PRO A 44 19.88 -14.27 11.30
CA PRO A 44 21.31 -14.00 11.25
C PRO A 44 22.03 -14.83 10.16
N VAL A 45 21.36 -15.18 9.09
CA VAL A 45 21.91 -15.94 7.96
C VAL A 45 22.11 -15.05 6.74
N ASN A 46 22.96 -15.48 5.82
CA ASN A 46 23.14 -14.80 4.53
C ASN A 46 22.02 -15.20 3.58
N TYR A 47 21.47 -14.26 2.86
CA TYR A 47 20.45 -14.50 1.86
C TYR A 47 20.42 -13.39 0.81
N TYR A 48 19.75 -13.68 -0.29
CA TYR A 48 19.42 -12.73 -1.35
C TYR A 48 17.95 -12.33 -1.25
N ILE A 49 17.67 -11.08 -1.59
CA ILE A 49 16.29 -10.57 -1.66
C ILE A 49 16.04 -10.06 -3.07
N TYR A 50 14.93 -10.49 -3.64
CA TYR A 50 14.44 -9.98 -4.91
C TYR A 50 13.14 -9.25 -4.66
N ARG A 51 13.13 -7.95 -4.97
CA ARG A 51 11.91 -7.15 -5.02
C ARG A 51 11.49 -7.03 -6.46
N LEU A 52 10.28 -7.47 -6.77
CA LEU A 52 9.71 -7.42 -8.10
C LEU A 52 8.44 -6.55 -8.09
N ASP A 53 8.17 -5.90 -9.23
CA ASP A 53 6.98 -5.05 -9.46
C ASP A 53 6.43 -5.44 -10.84
N ILE A 54 5.14 -5.75 -10.92
CA ILE A 54 4.50 -6.11 -12.17
C ILE A 54 4.02 -4.83 -12.87
N LYS A 55 4.36 -4.69 -14.15
CA LYS A 55 3.98 -3.52 -14.95
C LYS A 55 2.48 -3.54 -15.23
N SER A 56 1.79 -2.43 -14.94
CA SER A 56 0.36 -2.23 -15.26
C SER A 56 -0.51 -3.44 -14.89
N PHE A 57 -0.36 -3.96 -13.66
CA PHE A 57 -0.87 -5.25 -13.21
C PHE A 57 -2.32 -5.55 -13.64
N TYR A 58 -3.27 -4.72 -13.23
CA TYR A 58 -4.68 -4.94 -13.55
C TYR A 58 -4.97 -4.84 -15.06
N GLU A 59 -4.34 -3.91 -15.74
CA GLU A 59 -4.52 -3.67 -17.18
C GLU A 59 -3.92 -4.78 -18.02
N SER A 60 -2.91 -5.50 -17.50
CA SER A 60 -2.21 -6.58 -18.20
C SER A 60 -2.84 -7.96 -17.99
N ILE A 61 -3.73 -8.11 -17.01
CA ILE A 61 -4.46 -9.36 -16.78
C ILE A 61 -5.55 -9.51 -17.85
N ASP A 62 -5.45 -10.51 -18.73
CA ASP A 62 -6.54 -10.81 -19.66
C ASP A 62 -7.79 -11.25 -18.91
N LYS A 63 -8.80 -10.37 -18.87
CA LYS A 63 -10.09 -10.64 -18.22
C LYS A 63 -10.78 -11.89 -18.77
N ASN A 64 -10.61 -12.21 -20.07
CA ASN A 64 -11.27 -13.34 -20.69
C ASN A 64 -10.74 -14.67 -20.17
N VAL A 65 -9.41 -14.75 -19.92
CA VAL A 65 -8.79 -15.93 -19.28
C VAL A 65 -9.40 -16.19 -17.91
N VAL A 66 -9.50 -15.16 -17.09
CA VAL A 66 -10.05 -15.28 -15.72
C VAL A 66 -11.54 -15.58 -15.77
N LEU A 67 -12.30 -14.91 -16.63
CA LEU A 67 -13.74 -15.15 -16.78
C LEU A 67 -14.03 -16.55 -17.28
N LYS A 68 -13.21 -17.08 -18.21
CA LYS A 68 -13.30 -18.46 -18.68
C LYS A 68 -13.05 -19.44 -17.53
N ARG A 69 -12.02 -19.21 -16.70
CA ARG A 69 -11.75 -20.03 -15.51
C ARG A 69 -12.93 -20.03 -14.53
N VAL A 70 -13.53 -18.87 -14.27
CA VAL A 70 -14.72 -18.75 -13.40
C VAL A 70 -15.94 -19.44 -14.04
N SER A 71 -16.15 -19.28 -15.35
CA SER A 71 -17.30 -19.88 -16.06
C SER A 71 -17.22 -21.40 -16.13
N ASN A 72 -16.02 -21.95 -16.25
CA ASN A 72 -15.81 -23.41 -16.31
C ASN A 72 -15.87 -24.08 -14.94
N ASN A 73 -15.80 -23.33 -13.83
CA ASN A 73 -15.85 -23.92 -12.50
C ASN A 73 -17.29 -24.38 -12.18
N PRO A 74 -17.53 -25.70 -11.92
CA PRO A 74 -18.86 -26.23 -11.67
C PRO A 74 -19.48 -25.75 -10.35
N ILE A 75 -18.67 -25.35 -9.37
CA ILE A 75 -19.14 -24.90 -8.05
C ILE A 75 -19.73 -23.49 -8.13
N VAL A 76 -19.29 -22.67 -9.11
CA VAL A 76 -19.83 -21.33 -9.31
C VAL A 76 -21.26 -21.42 -9.85
N SER A 77 -22.23 -20.83 -9.14
CA SER A 77 -23.63 -20.86 -9.53
C SER A 77 -23.87 -20.20 -10.88
N HIS A 78 -24.87 -20.68 -11.60
CA HIS A 78 -25.26 -20.14 -12.92
C HIS A 78 -25.55 -18.64 -12.88
N ASN A 79 -26.25 -18.17 -11.85
CA ASN A 79 -26.55 -16.75 -11.69
C ASN A 79 -25.27 -15.92 -11.51
N THR A 80 -24.32 -16.39 -10.69
CA THR A 80 -23.02 -15.68 -10.51
C THR A 80 -22.28 -15.61 -11.86
N LYS A 81 -22.23 -16.70 -12.64
CA LYS A 81 -21.62 -16.70 -13.98
C LYS A 81 -22.31 -15.73 -14.94
N LYS A 82 -23.64 -15.73 -14.95
CA LYS A 82 -24.44 -14.83 -15.80
C LYS A 82 -24.17 -13.38 -15.47
N PHE A 83 -24.22 -13.00 -14.19
CA PHE A 83 -23.99 -11.62 -13.76
C PHE A 83 -22.57 -11.14 -14.01
N ILE A 84 -21.54 -11.95 -13.71
CA ILE A 84 -20.15 -11.55 -13.94
C ILE A 84 -19.88 -11.35 -15.45
N ASN A 85 -20.38 -12.24 -16.30
CA ASN A 85 -20.25 -12.10 -17.75
C ASN A 85 -21.00 -10.87 -18.28
N SER A 86 -22.21 -10.59 -17.78
CA SER A 86 -22.97 -9.38 -18.13
C SER A 86 -22.22 -8.12 -17.72
N LEU A 87 -21.66 -8.09 -16.50
CA LEU A 87 -20.90 -6.95 -15.99
C LEU A 87 -19.70 -6.61 -16.91
N PHE A 88 -18.90 -7.62 -17.28
CA PHE A 88 -17.70 -7.38 -18.10
C PHE A 88 -17.99 -7.18 -19.60
N ARG A 89 -19.21 -7.49 -20.07
CA ARG A 89 -19.68 -7.15 -21.42
C ARG A 89 -20.24 -5.74 -21.52
N HIS A 90 -20.51 -5.08 -20.39
CA HIS A 90 -21.01 -3.70 -20.40
C HIS A 90 -19.98 -2.77 -21.08
N ASN A 91 -20.46 -1.81 -21.88
CA ASN A 91 -19.62 -0.89 -22.68
C ASN A 91 -18.50 -0.20 -21.87
N ALA A 92 -18.76 0.12 -20.60
CA ALA A 92 -17.75 0.69 -19.71
C ALA A 92 -16.51 -0.19 -19.47
N PHE A 93 -16.61 -1.51 -19.73
CA PHE A 93 -15.56 -2.49 -19.49
C PHE A 93 -15.17 -3.29 -20.75
N SER A 94 -15.91 -3.15 -21.85
CA SER A 94 -15.71 -3.93 -23.08
C SER A 94 -14.47 -3.51 -23.85
N GLU A 95 -14.15 -2.22 -23.85
CA GLU A 95 -13.04 -1.64 -24.62
C GLU A 95 -11.65 -2.02 -24.12
N ASN A 96 -11.51 -2.39 -22.84
CA ASN A 96 -10.23 -2.76 -22.23
C ASN A 96 -10.17 -4.27 -21.99
N ASN A 97 -9.10 -4.93 -22.43
CA ASN A 97 -8.88 -6.35 -22.17
C ASN A 97 -8.53 -6.63 -20.69
N GLY A 98 -8.04 -5.64 -19.97
CA GLY A 98 -7.61 -5.74 -18.57
C GLY A 98 -8.75 -5.70 -17.55
N LEU A 99 -8.41 -5.95 -16.30
CA LEU A 99 -9.32 -5.78 -15.16
C LEU A 99 -9.42 -4.30 -14.76
N PRO A 100 -10.63 -3.78 -14.51
CA PRO A 100 -10.82 -2.39 -14.12
C PRO A 100 -10.30 -2.13 -12.69
N ARG A 101 -9.56 -1.04 -12.50
CA ARG A 101 -9.12 -0.62 -11.16
C ARG A 101 -10.28 -0.09 -10.31
N GLY A 102 -10.14 -0.24 -9.00
CA GLY A 102 -11.10 0.30 -8.02
C GLY A 102 -12.32 -0.58 -7.75
N MET A 103 -12.44 -1.73 -8.38
CA MET A 103 -13.49 -2.72 -8.10
C MET A 103 -12.96 -3.83 -7.19
N GLY A 104 -13.67 -4.13 -6.10
CA GLY A 104 -13.33 -5.27 -5.23
C GLY A 104 -13.31 -6.61 -5.97
N LEU A 105 -14.18 -6.78 -6.98
CA LEU A 105 -14.22 -7.97 -7.82
C LEU A 105 -12.92 -8.12 -8.64
N SER A 106 -12.37 -7.03 -9.19
CA SER A 106 -11.09 -7.08 -9.91
C SER A 106 -9.93 -7.56 -9.03
N ALA A 107 -9.91 -7.10 -7.78
CA ALA A 107 -8.92 -7.58 -6.81
C ALA A 107 -9.07 -9.08 -6.51
N THR A 108 -10.31 -9.60 -6.45
CA THR A 108 -10.55 -11.03 -6.27
C THR A 108 -10.16 -11.85 -7.50
N LEU A 109 -10.49 -11.35 -8.68
CA LEU A 109 -10.16 -12.02 -9.95
C LEU A 109 -8.64 -12.03 -10.19
N SER A 110 -7.93 -10.96 -9.82
CA SER A 110 -6.48 -10.92 -9.93
C SER A 110 -5.79 -11.93 -9.00
N GLU A 111 -6.33 -12.18 -7.80
CA GLU A 111 -5.80 -13.24 -6.93
C GLU A 111 -6.00 -14.63 -7.54
N ILE A 112 -7.17 -14.90 -8.15
CA ILE A 112 -7.42 -16.15 -8.87
C ILE A 112 -6.45 -16.34 -10.05
N PHE A 113 -6.14 -15.25 -10.76
CA PHE A 113 -5.21 -15.27 -11.88
C PHE A 113 -3.78 -15.58 -11.44
N MET A 114 -3.37 -15.08 -10.29
CA MET A 114 -2.02 -15.24 -9.75
C MET A 114 -1.82 -16.52 -8.91
N GLU A 115 -2.86 -17.32 -8.69
CA GLU A 115 -2.81 -18.50 -7.81
C GLU A 115 -1.73 -19.51 -8.23
N GLU A 116 -1.60 -19.76 -9.53
CA GLU A 116 -0.61 -20.70 -10.07
C GLU A 116 0.82 -20.17 -9.91
N PHE A 117 1.03 -18.87 -10.17
CA PHE A 117 2.30 -18.20 -9.92
C PHE A 117 2.72 -18.27 -8.45
N ASP A 118 1.79 -17.97 -7.54
CA ASP A 118 2.09 -18.00 -6.10
C ASP A 118 2.43 -19.43 -5.65
N ALA A 119 1.73 -20.44 -6.19
CA ALA A 119 2.01 -21.85 -5.91
C ALA A 119 3.36 -22.31 -6.50
N GLU A 120 3.71 -21.87 -7.70
CA GLU A 120 4.99 -22.16 -8.34
C GLU A 120 6.14 -21.52 -7.57
N LEU A 121 6.00 -20.23 -7.23
CA LEU A 121 6.98 -19.50 -6.43
C LEU A 121 7.28 -20.18 -5.08
N ALA A 122 6.24 -20.71 -4.43
CA ALA A 122 6.36 -21.43 -3.16
C ALA A 122 7.04 -22.82 -3.29
N ARG A 123 7.13 -23.38 -4.50
CA ARG A 123 7.78 -24.68 -4.76
C ARG A 123 9.25 -24.55 -5.18
N LEU A 124 9.73 -23.33 -5.45
CA LEU A 124 11.11 -23.12 -5.86
C LEU A 124 12.06 -23.49 -4.70
N PRO A 125 12.98 -24.44 -4.91
CA PRO A 125 13.86 -24.94 -3.85
C PRO A 125 14.83 -23.88 -3.31
N GLU A 126 15.14 -22.87 -4.12
CA GLU A 126 16.01 -21.77 -3.73
C GLU A 126 15.30 -20.76 -2.82
N VAL A 127 13.95 -20.72 -2.85
CA VAL A 127 13.13 -19.73 -2.17
C VAL A 127 12.66 -20.27 -0.83
N PHE A 128 13.07 -19.64 0.26
CA PHE A 128 12.59 -20.04 1.59
C PHE A 128 11.46 -19.15 2.12
N TYR A 129 11.29 -17.94 1.57
CA TYR A 129 10.14 -17.07 1.85
C TYR A 129 9.82 -16.22 0.64
N ALA A 130 8.56 -16.13 0.31
CA ALA A 130 8.04 -15.20 -0.67
C ALA A 130 6.70 -14.61 -0.20
N SER A 131 6.41 -13.39 -0.61
CA SER A 131 5.12 -12.77 -0.36
C SER A 131 4.79 -11.78 -1.45
N ARG A 132 3.50 -11.76 -1.83
CA ARG A 132 2.95 -10.84 -2.82
C ARG A 132 1.83 -10.00 -2.20
N TYR A 133 1.82 -8.72 -2.53
CA TYR A 133 0.73 -7.80 -2.26
C TYR A 133 0.36 -7.08 -3.55
N VAL A 134 -0.66 -7.61 -4.24
CA VAL A 134 -1.10 -7.16 -5.57
C VAL A 134 0.04 -7.32 -6.60
N ASP A 135 0.68 -6.24 -7.00
CA ASP A 135 1.78 -6.14 -7.96
C ASP A 135 3.18 -6.12 -7.33
N ASP A 136 3.26 -5.83 -6.03
CA ASP A 136 4.52 -5.81 -5.27
C ASP A 136 4.85 -7.21 -4.73
N ILE A 137 6.01 -7.76 -5.13
CA ILE A 137 6.48 -9.10 -4.72
C ILE A 137 7.84 -8.96 -4.02
N ILE A 138 8.04 -9.70 -2.94
CA ILE A 138 9.32 -9.85 -2.25
C ILE A 138 9.63 -11.33 -2.09
N ILE A 139 10.87 -11.71 -2.42
CA ILE A 139 11.34 -13.10 -2.44
C ILE A 139 12.67 -13.16 -1.70
N PHE A 140 12.83 -14.15 -0.84
CA PHE A 140 14.06 -14.42 -0.09
C PHE A 140 14.59 -15.78 -0.51
N SER A 141 15.87 -15.81 -0.87
CA SER A 141 16.57 -17.01 -1.34
C SER A 141 17.90 -17.19 -0.62
N PHE A 142 18.26 -18.42 -0.29
CA PHE A 142 19.59 -18.72 0.28
C PHE A 142 20.70 -18.57 -0.76
N TYR A 143 20.39 -18.77 -2.03
CA TYR A 143 21.35 -18.72 -3.13
C TYR A 143 21.02 -17.58 -4.08
N LYS A 144 22.05 -17.07 -4.75
CA LYS A 144 21.87 -16.11 -5.83
C LYS A 144 21.18 -16.77 -7.02
N ILE A 145 20.10 -16.16 -7.49
CA ILE A 145 19.40 -16.57 -8.71
C ILE A 145 20.00 -15.78 -9.88
N PRO A 146 20.77 -16.41 -10.78
CA PRO A 146 21.32 -15.74 -11.95
C PRO A 146 20.20 -15.21 -12.84
N ASN A 147 20.38 -14.02 -13.42
CA ASN A 147 19.38 -13.41 -14.31
C ASN A 147 17.96 -13.42 -13.73
N TYR A 148 17.82 -13.13 -12.43
CA TYR A 148 16.57 -13.24 -11.68
C TYR A 148 15.36 -12.62 -12.38
N LYS A 149 15.56 -11.53 -13.14
CA LYS A 149 14.46 -10.89 -13.88
C LYS A 149 13.89 -11.81 -14.94
N SER A 150 14.76 -12.42 -15.76
CA SER A 150 14.33 -13.40 -16.76
C SER A 150 13.77 -14.65 -16.10
N TYR A 151 14.42 -15.14 -15.04
CA TYR A 151 13.96 -16.30 -14.29
C TYR A 151 12.52 -16.13 -13.78
N PHE A 152 12.23 -15.03 -13.07
CA PHE A 152 10.90 -14.78 -12.55
C PHE A 152 9.90 -14.33 -13.63
N SER A 153 10.35 -13.75 -14.74
CA SER A 153 9.47 -13.45 -15.88
C SER A 153 8.92 -14.70 -16.54
N ASN A 154 9.71 -15.78 -16.58
CA ASN A 154 9.31 -17.03 -17.22
C ASN A 154 8.22 -17.79 -16.45
N ILE A 155 8.08 -17.54 -15.14
CA ILE A 155 7.04 -18.15 -14.31
C ILE A 155 5.82 -17.23 -14.13
N LEU A 156 5.89 -15.98 -14.61
CA LEU A 156 4.71 -15.11 -14.58
C LEU A 156 3.63 -15.63 -15.53
N PRO A 157 2.35 -15.49 -15.16
CA PRO A 157 1.24 -15.76 -16.07
C PRO A 157 1.36 -14.99 -17.39
N GLU A 158 0.93 -15.60 -18.46
CA GLU A 158 0.92 -15.00 -19.80
C GLU A 158 0.22 -13.63 -19.77
N GLY A 159 0.80 -12.67 -20.48
CA GLY A 159 0.34 -11.28 -20.54
C GLY A 159 0.94 -10.37 -19.46
N LEU A 160 1.51 -10.91 -18.39
CA LEU A 160 2.20 -10.11 -17.38
C LEU A 160 3.69 -9.92 -17.70
N SER A 161 4.22 -8.79 -17.29
CA SER A 161 5.65 -8.50 -17.41
C SER A 161 6.17 -7.74 -16.18
N LEU A 162 7.45 -7.92 -15.87
CA LEU A 162 8.10 -7.19 -14.79
C LEU A 162 8.38 -5.73 -15.19
N ASN A 163 8.22 -4.84 -14.24
CA ASN A 163 8.73 -3.48 -14.35
C ASN A 163 10.22 -3.47 -13.98
N GLU A 164 11.09 -3.75 -14.95
CA GLU A 164 12.52 -3.93 -14.74
C GLU A 164 13.19 -2.74 -14.02
N ARG A 165 12.68 -1.52 -14.19
CA ARG A 165 13.22 -0.31 -13.54
C ARG A 165 12.98 -0.29 -12.04
N LYS A 166 11.94 -0.98 -11.57
CA LYS A 166 11.59 -1.08 -10.16
C LYS A 166 12.07 -2.38 -9.50
N CYS A 167 12.41 -3.40 -10.29
CA CYS A 167 12.97 -4.64 -9.75
C CYS A 167 14.36 -4.40 -9.16
N ARG A 168 14.61 -4.98 -7.99
CA ARG A 168 15.89 -4.84 -7.26
C ARG A 168 16.33 -6.18 -6.70
N GLU A 169 17.64 -6.39 -6.72
CA GLU A 169 18.33 -7.49 -6.02
C GLU A 169 19.13 -6.90 -4.88
N TYR A 170 19.09 -7.55 -3.73
CA TYR A 170 19.90 -7.21 -2.56
C TYR A 170 20.63 -8.46 -2.10
N ASN A 171 21.92 -8.32 -1.84
CA ASN A 171 22.74 -9.33 -1.20
C ASN A 171 22.92 -8.95 0.26
N ILE A 172 22.42 -9.77 1.17
CA ILE A 172 22.47 -9.55 2.62
C ILE A 172 23.52 -10.49 3.21
N GLU A 173 24.77 -10.07 3.09
CA GLU A 173 25.92 -10.75 3.69
C GLU A 173 26.24 -10.12 5.06
N GLY A 174 26.68 -10.97 5.99
CA GLY A 174 27.04 -10.55 7.35
C GLY A 174 28.32 -9.70 7.47
N SER A 175 28.59 -8.78 6.53
CA SER A 175 29.75 -7.89 6.61
C SER A 175 29.50 -6.72 7.56
N PRO A 176 30.29 -6.55 8.62
CA PRO A 176 30.05 -5.57 9.70
C PRO A 176 30.05 -4.11 9.27
N SER A 177 30.55 -3.80 8.09
CA SER A 177 30.71 -2.42 7.60
C SER A 177 29.63 -1.97 6.63
N LYS A 178 28.68 -2.84 6.24
CA LYS A 178 27.71 -2.58 5.18
C LYS A 178 26.31 -2.42 5.75
N LYS A 179 25.73 -1.24 5.59
CA LYS A 179 24.31 -0.97 5.85
C LYS A 179 23.53 -1.24 4.57
N SER A 180 22.52 -2.10 4.65
CA SER A 180 21.60 -2.33 3.54
C SER A 180 20.25 -1.70 3.79
N GLU A 181 19.65 -1.12 2.77
CA GLU A 181 18.33 -0.50 2.84
C GLU A 181 17.41 -1.09 1.78
N ILE A 182 16.24 -1.53 2.20
CA ILE A 182 15.24 -2.18 1.35
C ILE A 182 13.93 -1.46 1.51
N GLU A 183 13.37 -0.97 0.41
CA GLU A 183 12.03 -0.40 0.41
C GLU A 183 10.99 -1.43 -0.04
N PHE A 184 9.95 -1.64 0.76
CA PHE A 184 8.84 -2.53 0.42
C PHE A 184 7.54 -2.07 1.06
N LEU A 185 6.45 -2.06 0.29
CA LEU A 185 5.10 -1.68 0.74
C LEU A 185 5.05 -0.35 1.51
N GLY A 186 5.86 0.64 1.12
CA GLY A 186 5.88 1.96 1.74
C GLY A 186 6.65 2.06 3.05
N TYR A 187 7.40 1.03 3.40
CA TYR A 187 8.39 1.04 4.47
C TYR A 187 9.80 0.96 3.89
N SER A 188 10.76 1.51 4.63
CA SER A 188 12.20 1.30 4.44
C SER A 188 12.74 0.49 5.61
N PHE A 189 13.37 -0.64 5.31
CA PHE A 189 14.03 -1.52 6.26
C PHE A 189 15.53 -1.27 6.17
N ILE A 190 16.11 -0.76 7.25
CA ILE A 190 17.53 -0.50 7.37
C ILE A 190 18.14 -1.62 8.19
N ILE A 191 18.95 -2.43 7.52
CA ILE A 191 19.59 -3.60 8.12
C ILE A 191 20.97 -3.19 8.59
N HIS A 192 21.20 -3.27 9.89
CA HIS A 192 22.51 -3.15 10.51
C HIS A 192 23.07 -4.55 10.69
N HIS A 193 24.15 -4.85 9.93
CA HIS A 193 24.79 -6.13 10.01
C HIS A 193 25.52 -6.29 11.35
N GLU A 194 25.71 -7.56 11.73
CA GLU A 194 26.32 -7.92 13.00
C GLU A 194 27.73 -7.31 13.16
N VAL A 195 27.98 -6.70 14.32
CA VAL A 195 29.31 -6.23 14.73
C VAL A 195 29.66 -6.97 16.02
N LYS A 196 30.67 -7.86 15.97
CA LYS A 196 31.28 -8.52 17.13
C LYS A 196 30.26 -9.09 18.15
N GLY A 197 29.47 -10.10 17.72
CA GLY A 197 28.55 -10.82 18.62
C GLY A 197 27.20 -10.13 18.92
N GLN A 198 26.92 -8.98 18.29
CA GLN A 198 25.57 -8.38 18.33
C GLN A 198 24.71 -8.95 17.21
N LEU A 199 23.49 -9.34 17.54
CA LEU A 199 22.49 -9.81 16.58
C LEU A 199 22.18 -8.74 15.54
N ARG A 200 21.87 -9.17 14.32
CA ARG A 200 21.38 -8.30 13.25
C ARG A 200 20.18 -7.46 13.76
N GLN A 201 20.23 -6.17 13.51
CA GLN A 201 19.16 -5.24 13.88
C GLN A 201 18.53 -4.63 12.65
N VAL A 202 17.21 -4.63 12.59
CA VAL A 202 16.43 -4.01 11.51
C VAL A 202 15.68 -2.80 12.06
N VAL A 203 16.01 -1.63 11.53
CA VAL A 203 15.28 -0.40 11.81
C VAL A 203 14.26 -0.17 10.71
N ILE A 204 13.01 0.00 11.09
CA ILE A 204 11.89 0.20 10.15
C ILE A 204 11.51 1.68 10.16
N ARG A 205 11.47 2.27 8.96
CA ARG A 205 11.08 3.65 8.69
C ARG A 205 9.96 3.74 7.66
N ILE A 206 9.36 4.90 7.54
CA ILE A 206 8.50 5.22 6.39
C ILE A 206 9.40 5.43 5.17
N SER A 207 9.06 4.88 4.02
CA SER A 207 9.86 5.05 2.81
C SER A 207 9.93 6.51 2.37
N ASP A 208 11.04 6.91 1.76
CA ASP A 208 11.29 8.29 1.35
C ASP A 208 10.21 8.83 0.41
N ASP A 209 9.72 8.00 -0.50
CA ASP A 209 8.64 8.40 -1.41
C ASP A 209 7.33 8.72 -0.68
N LYS A 210 7.03 8.01 0.41
CA LYS A 210 5.85 8.30 1.24
C LYS A 210 6.05 9.57 2.05
N ILE A 211 7.25 9.79 2.60
CA ILE A 211 7.61 11.05 3.28
C ILE A 211 7.50 12.24 2.32
N LYS A 212 8.03 12.13 1.10
CA LYS A 212 7.90 13.17 0.06
C LYS A 212 6.42 13.45 -0.26
N LYS A 213 5.59 12.41 -0.38
CA LYS A 213 4.14 12.57 -0.63
C LYS A 213 3.44 13.28 0.52
N ILE A 214 3.76 12.97 1.78
CA ILE A 214 3.20 13.65 2.95
C ILE A 214 3.62 15.12 2.94
N LYS A 215 4.92 15.41 2.77
CA LYS A 215 5.44 16.79 2.68
C LYS A 215 4.76 17.59 1.57
N ARG A 216 4.58 16.98 0.38
CA ARG A 216 3.85 17.60 -0.74
C ARG A 216 2.41 17.94 -0.39
N ARG A 217 1.69 17.05 0.30
CA ARG A 217 0.30 17.32 0.74
C ARG A 217 0.22 18.47 1.72
N ILE A 218 1.16 18.57 2.67
CA ILE A 218 1.27 19.71 3.58
C ILE A 218 1.49 21.01 2.80
N ALA A 219 2.47 21.02 1.88
CA ALA A 219 2.78 22.19 1.06
C ALA A 219 1.58 22.63 0.21
N LEU A 220 0.86 21.69 -0.40
CA LEU A 220 -0.34 21.98 -1.18
C LEU A 220 -1.48 22.55 -0.32
N ALA A 221 -1.69 22.02 0.90
CA ALA A 221 -2.70 22.54 1.81
C ALA A 221 -2.41 23.98 2.24
N VAL A 222 -1.13 24.29 2.52
CA VAL A 222 -0.71 25.67 2.87
C VAL A 222 -0.78 26.60 1.66
N LYS A 223 -0.39 26.14 0.47
CA LYS A 223 -0.50 26.92 -0.78
C LYS A 223 -1.96 27.25 -1.09
N ASP A 224 -2.87 26.30 -0.97
CA ASP A 224 -4.29 26.52 -1.21
C ASP A 224 -4.85 27.55 -0.23
N TYR A 225 -4.48 27.44 1.05
CA TYR A 225 -4.82 28.42 2.04
C TYR A 225 -4.29 29.84 1.69
N SER A 226 -3.06 29.97 1.19
CA SER A 226 -2.51 31.26 0.77
C SER A 226 -3.32 31.92 -0.37
N ASN A 227 -4.10 31.14 -1.14
CA ASN A 227 -4.93 31.67 -2.21
C ASN A 227 -6.37 31.98 -1.75
N ASN A 228 -6.95 31.13 -0.88
CA ASN A 228 -8.36 31.15 -0.55
C ASN A 228 -8.66 31.71 0.85
N CYS A 229 -7.65 31.84 1.70
CA CYS A 229 -7.73 32.30 3.10
C CYS A 229 -8.70 31.47 3.98
N ASP A 230 -9.02 30.22 3.59
CA ASP A 230 -9.90 29.34 4.34
C ASP A 230 -9.11 28.61 5.45
N ALA A 231 -9.15 29.18 6.64
CA ALA A 231 -8.43 28.66 7.81
C ALA A 231 -9.05 27.35 8.34
N ASP A 232 -10.35 27.17 8.21
CA ASP A 232 -11.02 25.95 8.67
C ASP A 232 -10.69 24.75 7.80
N LEU A 233 -10.68 24.93 6.49
CA LEU A 233 -10.26 23.90 5.55
C LEU A 233 -8.80 23.52 5.77
N LEU A 234 -7.89 24.50 5.98
CA LEU A 234 -6.51 24.20 6.31
C LEU A 234 -6.41 23.39 7.61
N ARG A 235 -7.15 23.79 8.66
CA ARG A 235 -7.19 23.06 9.93
C ARG A 235 -7.67 21.63 9.76
N LYS A 236 -8.74 21.40 9.01
CA LYS A 236 -9.27 20.07 8.68
C LYS A 236 -8.26 19.22 7.94
N ARG A 237 -7.58 19.77 6.92
CA ARG A 237 -6.52 19.08 6.17
C ARG A 237 -5.32 18.68 7.04
N ILE A 238 -4.84 19.59 7.89
CA ILE A 238 -3.73 19.26 8.81
C ILE A 238 -4.16 18.20 9.84
N LYS A 239 -5.36 18.32 10.40
CA LYS A 239 -5.93 17.30 11.30
C LYS A 239 -6.01 15.93 10.60
N TYR A 240 -6.46 15.89 9.34
CA TYR A 240 -6.52 14.68 8.53
C TYR A 240 -5.14 14.06 8.29
N LEU A 241 -4.15 14.87 7.91
CA LEU A 241 -2.80 14.40 7.60
C LEU A 241 -2.06 13.88 8.83
N THR A 242 -2.26 14.50 9.99
CA THR A 242 -1.54 14.17 11.23
C THR A 242 -2.24 13.13 12.10
N GLY A 243 -3.52 12.90 11.88
CA GLY A 243 -4.35 12.00 12.69
C GLY A 243 -4.63 10.66 12.03
N ASN A 244 -5.66 10.01 12.55
CA ASN A 244 -6.20 8.76 12.02
C ASN A 244 -7.71 8.92 11.86
N ILE A 245 -8.30 8.18 10.93
CA ILE A 245 -9.72 8.22 10.61
C ILE A 245 -10.29 6.80 10.58
N LEU A 246 -11.56 6.71 10.91
CA LEU A 246 -12.38 5.52 10.64
C LEU A 246 -12.96 5.66 9.23
N VAL A 247 -12.49 4.78 8.31
CA VAL A 247 -12.92 4.81 6.89
C VAL A 247 -14.26 4.11 6.71
N ASN A 248 -14.45 2.99 7.43
CA ASN A 248 -15.69 2.22 7.38
C ASN A 248 -15.96 1.61 8.76
N SER A 249 -17.18 1.80 9.26
CA SER A 249 -17.65 1.16 10.49
C SER A 249 -18.61 0.05 10.12
N ASN A 250 -18.15 -1.21 10.15
CA ASN A 250 -19.07 -2.33 10.17
C ASN A 250 -19.67 -2.47 11.57
N LYS A 251 -20.90 -3.05 11.67
CA LYS A 251 -21.60 -3.24 12.95
C LYS A 251 -20.80 -4.10 13.98
N SER A 252 -19.86 -4.92 13.48
CA SER A 252 -18.87 -5.61 14.34
C SER A 252 -17.60 -4.76 14.44
N LYS A 253 -17.16 -4.45 15.67
CA LYS A 253 -15.91 -3.70 15.94
C LYS A 253 -14.67 -4.34 15.32
N THR A 254 -14.72 -5.63 14.99
CA THR A 254 -13.62 -6.41 14.40
C THR A 254 -13.33 -6.08 12.96
N ASP A 255 -14.30 -5.52 12.20
CA ASP A 255 -14.17 -5.27 10.76
C ASP A 255 -14.09 -3.78 10.40
N SER A 256 -13.84 -2.92 11.38
CA SER A 256 -13.69 -1.49 11.15
C SER A 256 -12.37 -1.19 10.44
N LEU A 257 -12.45 -0.49 9.31
CA LEU A 257 -11.30 -0.08 8.52
C LEU A 257 -10.82 1.30 8.99
N TYR A 258 -9.57 1.35 9.45
CA TYR A 258 -8.91 2.57 9.86
C TYR A 258 -7.82 2.97 8.86
N SER A 259 -7.58 4.27 8.74
CA SER A 259 -6.48 4.83 7.97
C SER A 259 -5.85 6.01 8.74
N GLY A 260 -4.67 6.43 8.33
CA GLY A 260 -3.97 7.56 8.92
C GLY A 260 -2.54 7.22 9.30
N ILE A 261 -1.88 8.14 10.02
CA ILE A 261 -0.43 8.04 10.24
C ILE A 261 -0.03 6.79 11.05
N TYR A 262 -0.84 6.39 12.04
CA TYR A 262 -0.57 5.18 12.79
C TYR A 262 -0.93 3.92 11.98
N TYR A 263 -2.15 3.82 11.49
CA TYR A 263 -2.64 2.60 10.83
C TYR A 263 -1.90 2.30 9.54
N ASN A 264 -1.42 3.31 8.82
CA ASN A 264 -0.64 3.11 7.60
C ASN A 264 0.82 2.74 7.89
N TYR A 265 1.36 3.11 9.06
CA TYR A 265 2.80 2.96 9.36
C TYR A 265 3.08 2.38 10.76
N GLN A 266 2.18 1.56 11.30
CA GLN A 266 2.26 1.03 12.67
C GLN A 266 3.51 0.19 13.00
N HIS A 267 4.26 -0.25 11.98
CA HIS A 267 5.44 -1.09 12.14
C HIS A 267 6.77 -0.31 12.21
N ILE A 268 6.75 1.02 12.10
CA ILE A 268 7.99 1.79 12.23
C ILE A 268 8.57 1.64 13.65
N THR A 269 9.89 1.44 13.70
CA THR A 269 10.64 1.40 14.97
C THR A 269 11.36 2.72 15.24
N ASP A 270 11.77 3.43 14.17
CA ASP A 270 12.35 4.76 14.26
C ASP A 270 11.29 5.84 14.00
N LYS A 271 11.02 6.64 15.02
CA LYS A 271 10.03 7.73 14.99
C LYS A 271 10.61 9.11 14.70
N THR A 272 11.90 9.20 14.35
CA THR A 272 12.57 10.50 14.06
C THR A 272 11.92 11.20 12.89
N GLN A 273 11.52 10.45 11.85
CA GLN A 273 10.83 11.00 10.69
C GLN A 273 9.48 11.67 11.03
N LEU A 274 8.79 11.22 12.07
CA LEU A 274 7.54 11.88 12.52
C LEU A 274 7.83 13.26 13.10
N LYS A 275 8.92 13.41 13.84
CA LYS A 275 9.39 14.72 14.35
C LYS A 275 9.82 15.63 13.20
N GLU A 276 10.51 15.08 12.20
CA GLU A 276 10.92 15.83 11.00
C GLU A 276 9.71 16.33 10.20
N LEU A 277 8.65 15.51 10.08
CA LEU A 277 7.39 15.91 9.47
C LEU A 277 6.70 17.04 10.26
N ASP A 278 6.74 16.98 11.60
CA ASP A 278 6.20 18.05 12.43
C ASP A 278 7.00 19.35 12.28
N LEU A 279 8.33 19.27 12.20
CA LEU A 279 9.18 20.42 11.92
C LEU A 279 8.92 21.01 10.55
N PHE A 280 8.80 20.16 9.52
CA PHE A 280 8.45 20.61 8.16
C PHE A 280 7.08 21.29 8.12
N LYS A 281 6.05 20.68 8.72
CA LYS A 281 4.71 21.25 8.84
C LYS A 281 4.75 22.63 9.51
N ASN A 282 5.46 22.75 10.63
CA ASN A 282 5.57 24.01 11.35
C ASN A 282 6.28 25.08 10.52
N ARG A 283 7.38 24.74 9.81
CA ARG A 283 8.06 25.68 8.89
C ARG A 283 7.13 26.18 7.80
N MET A 284 6.26 25.33 7.26
CA MET A 284 5.29 25.71 6.24
C MET A 284 4.19 26.61 6.81
N LEU A 285 3.64 26.28 7.99
CA LEU A 285 2.55 27.02 8.64
C LEU A 285 2.99 28.39 9.20
N PHE A 286 4.26 28.51 9.63
CA PHE A 286 4.81 29.75 10.21
C PHE A 286 5.83 30.40 9.28
N ALA A 287 5.71 30.19 7.97
CA ALA A 287 6.57 30.91 7.03
C ALA A 287 6.36 32.44 7.21
N SER A 288 7.42 33.15 7.55
CA SER A 288 7.40 34.60 7.77
C SER A 288 7.94 35.39 6.58
N LYS A 289 8.47 34.70 5.57
CA LYS A 289 9.09 35.31 4.39
C LYS A 289 8.32 34.99 3.11
N GLY A 290 8.40 35.91 2.15
CA GLY A 290 7.74 35.79 0.86
C GLY A 290 6.24 36.04 0.90
N GLU A 291 5.60 35.96 -0.26
CA GLU A 291 4.16 36.22 -0.40
C GLU A 291 3.30 35.27 0.45
N MET A 292 3.69 33.99 0.50
CA MET A 292 3.02 33.01 1.35
C MET A 292 3.10 33.37 2.83
N GLY A 293 4.30 33.77 3.30
CA GLY A 293 4.49 34.20 4.69
C GLY A 293 3.64 35.43 5.04
N ARG A 294 3.57 36.41 4.13
CA ARG A 294 2.74 37.59 4.31
C ARG A 294 1.25 37.22 4.43
N ARG A 295 0.72 36.46 3.48
CA ARG A 295 -0.69 36.02 3.51
C ARG A 295 -1.03 35.18 4.73
N ILE A 296 -0.11 34.33 5.16
CA ILE A 296 -0.24 33.55 6.38
C ILE A 296 -0.28 34.49 7.60
N SER A 297 0.53 35.52 7.63
CA SER A 297 0.60 36.51 8.72
C SER A 297 -0.63 37.43 8.74
N GLU A 298 -1.12 37.87 7.57
CA GLU A 298 -2.28 38.75 7.42
C GLU A 298 -3.59 38.08 7.78
N ALA A 299 -3.69 36.76 7.66
CA ALA A 299 -4.90 36.00 7.98
C ALA A 299 -5.17 35.87 9.49
N GLY A 300 -4.43 36.57 10.32
CA GLY A 300 -4.72 36.78 11.75
C GLY A 300 -4.92 35.49 12.54
N TYR A 301 -3.85 34.82 12.86
CA TYR A 301 -3.83 33.42 13.13
C TYR A 301 -4.18 32.98 14.53
N ASN A 302 -5.28 32.30 14.68
CA ASN A 302 -5.50 31.33 15.75
C ASN A 302 -5.00 29.90 15.41
N LEU A 303 -4.17 29.74 14.37
CA LEU A 303 -3.45 28.49 14.11
C LEU A 303 -2.33 28.22 15.13
N LEU A 304 -2.04 29.15 16.03
CA LEU A 304 -1.05 28.95 17.12
C LEU A 304 -1.38 27.73 17.98
N ASP A 305 -2.63 27.32 18.11
CA ASP A 305 -3.03 26.11 18.80
C ASP A 305 -2.96 24.85 17.94
N ALA A 306 -3.05 24.97 16.60
CA ALA A 306 -3.02 23.84 15.69
C ALA A 306 -1.70 23.07 15.69
N PRO A 307 -0.50 23.68 15.74
CA PRO A 307 0.77 22.94 15.77
C PRO A 307 0.95 22.05 16.97
N LYS A 308 0.53 22.50 18.15
CA LYS A 308 0.61 21.70 19.38
C LYS A 308 -0.43 20.59 19.40
N LYS A 309 -1.61 20.86 18.86
CA LYS A 309 -2.76 19.93 18.85
C LYS A 309 -2.66 18.89 17.74
N TYR A 310 -2.12 19.28 16.57
CA TYR A 310 -2.03 18.42 15.38
C TYR A 310 -0.58 18.10 15.05
N SER A 311 -0.09 16.97 15.56
CA SER A 311 1.29 16.51 15.39
C SER A 311 1.28 15.09 14.83
N PHE A 312 2.15 14.81 13.87
CA PHE A 312 2.39 13.47 13.34
C PHE A 312 2.84 12.51 14.44
N LYS A 313 3.75 12.97 15.30
CA LYS A 313 4.21 12.18 16.44
C LYS A 313 3.05 11.87 17.40
N ALA A 314 2.29 12.88 17.80
CA ALA A 314 1.15 12.69 18.72
C ALA A 314 0.05 11.83 18.09
N GLY A 315 -0.29 12.05 16.82
CA GLY A 315 -1.27 11.25 16.08
C GLY A 315 -0.89 9.79 15.97
N PHE A 316 0.40 9.51 15.79
CA PHE A 316 0.94 8.16 15.79
C PHE A 316 0.93 7.53 17.19
N GLU A 317 1.51 8.17 18.19
CA GLU A 317 1.70 7.59 19.52
C GLU A 317 0.40 7.44 20.29
N LYS A 318 -0.47 8.45 20.23
CA LYS A 318 -1.77 8.46 20.91
C LYS A 318 -2.90 7.84 20.08
N ARG A 319 -2.62 7.43 18.83
CA ARG A 319 -3.62 6.88 17.88
C ARG A 319 -4.86 7.77 17.75
N LEU A 320 -4.66 9.09 17.75
CA LEU A 320 -5.74 10.08 17.75
C LEU A 320 -6.67 9.85 16.57
N LEU A 321 -7.92 9.51 16.84
CA LEU A 321 -8.98 9.38 15.86
C LEU A 321 -9.63 10.75 15.61
N SER A 322 -9.83 11.06 14.34
CA SER A 322 -10.59 12.24 13.91
C SER A 322 -11.87 11.76 13.24
N SER A 323 -13.00 12.30 13.68
CA SER A 323 -14.27 12.19 12.97
C SER A 323 -14.31 13.28 11.91
N PHE A 324 -14.71 12.93 10.71
CA PHE A 324 -15.06 13.85 9.64
C PHE A 324 -16.50 13.54 9.25
N THR A 325 -17.33 14.57 9.06
CA THR A 325 -18.66 14.44 8.51
C THR A 325 -18.60 14.44 6.99
N LEU A 326 -19.67 14.05 6.32
CA LEU A 326 -19.76 14.07 4.84
C LEU A 326 -19.63 15.49 4.25
N GLU A 327 -19.82 16.52 5.09
CA GLU A 327 -19.67 17.92 4.73
C GLU A 327 -18.22 18.43 4.89
N ASP A 328 -17.37 17.68 5.58
CA ASP A 328 -15.95 17.96 5.77
C ASP A 328 -15.10 17.47 4.58
#